data_d337673d3ff3af1d42af13136a8a1891
#
_entry.id   d337673d3ff3af1d42af13136a8a1891
#
_cell.length_a   1.000
_cell.length_b   1.000
_cell.length_c   1.000
_cell.angle_alpha   90.00
_cell.angle_beta   90.00
_cell.angle_gamma   90.00
#
_symmetry.space_group_name_H-M   'P 1'
#
loop_
_entity.id
_entity.type
_entity.pdbx_description
1 polymer ?
#
loop_
_entity_poly.entity_id
_entity_poly.type
_entity_poly.pdbx_seq_one_letter_code
_entity_poly.pdbx_strand_id
1 'polypeptide(L)'
;MAAPRSGILRYGTHASQFGELSLPDGEPRGVVVVIHGGFWKAAYDLTLGRPLATSLVAAGWAAWNLEYRRVGEGGGSPHTFDDVAAGIDRLADVDGLDLAHVITLGHSAGGHLATWAAGRAGAAVPVTGVVSQAGVLDLVRAHDLGLGGGAVEALLGHPPGPADAAYDPFQQLPLDVPVRCVHGTRDDDVPIEISERYVAAVSDAGGDAALTAVDGDHFVVIDLGSDTWQETLGLLDGLV
;
A
#
# COMPACT_ATOMS: atom_id res chain seq x y z
N MET A 1 -9.96 29.51 -6.09
CA MET A 1 -9.35 29.46 -4.75
C MET A 1 -8.30 28.35 -4.83
N ALA A 2 -7.04 28.60 -4.49
CA ALA A 2 -6.03 27.54 -4.45
C ALA A 2 -6.47 26.48 -3.42
N ALA A 3 -6.34 25.19 -3.77
CA ALA A 3 -6.60 24.08 -2.85
C ALA A 3 -5.66 24.20 -1.63
N PRO A 4 -6.11 23.76 -0.45
CA PRO A 4 -5.26 23.80 0.74
C PRO A 4 -3.99 22.98 0.52
N ARG A 5 -2.84 23.56 0.81
CA ARG A 5 -1.53 22.91 0.66
C ARG A 5 -1.32 21.70 1.57
N SER A 6 -2.17 21.49 2.57
CA SER A 6 -2.21 20.31 3.43
C SER A 6 -3.57 20.24 4.11
N GLY A 7 -4.10 19.05 4.36
CA GLY A 7 -5.37 18.91 5.05
C GLY A 7 -6.06 17.58 4.82
N ILE A 8 -7.20 17.41 5.47
CA ILE A 8 -8.07 16.24 5.29
C ILE A 8 -8.92 16.45 4.04
N LEU A 9 -8.83 15.53 3.09
CA LEU A 9 -9.67 15.52 1.89
C LEU A 9 -10.54 14.26 1.90
N ARG A 10 -11.85 14.46 1.67
CA ARG A 10 -12.78 13.33 1.54
C ARG A 10 -12.91 12.89 0.10
N TYR A 11 -13.08 11.60 -0.10
CA TYR A 11 -13.36 10.98 -1.40
C TYR A 11 -14.71 10.24 -1.42
N GLY A 12 -15.44 10.24 -0.30
CA GLY A 12 -16.77 9.67 -0.17
C GLY A 12 -17.50 10.16 1.07
N THR A 13 -18.66 9.56 1.36
CA THR A 13 -19.57 9.98 2.43
C THR A 13 -19.39 9.20 3.74
N HIS A 14 -18.75 8.02 3.70
CA HIS A 14 -18.47 7.24 4.89
C HIS A 14 -17.40 7.93 5.77
N ALA A 15 -17.44 7.70 7.08
CA ALA A 15 -16.49 8.31 8.03
C ALA A 15 -15.04 8.00 7.66
N SER A 16 -14.75 6.78 7.19
CA SER A 16 -13.43 6.31 6.79
C SER A 16 -13.05 6.63 5.33
N GLN A 17 -13.88 7.36 4.59
CA GLN A 17 -13.57 7.74 3.20
C GLN A 17 -12.90 9.12 3.14
N PHE A 18 -11.65 9.17 3.59
CA PHE A 18 -10.82 10.37 3.58
C PHE A 18 -9.33 10.02 3.56
N GLY A 19 -8.49 11.02 3.35
CA GLY A 19 -7.06 10.93 3.56
C GLY A 19 -6.51 12.25 4.08
N GLU A 20 -5.28 12.19 4.56
CA GLU A 20 -4.50 13.34 5.04
C GLU A 20 -3.44 13.67 3.99
N LEU A 21 -3.62 14.80 3.27
CA LEU A 21 -2.61 15.30 2.35
C LEU A 21 -1.62 16.19 3.11
N SER A 22 -0.33 15.92 2.92
CA SER A 22 0.76 16.74 3.44
C SER A 22 1.76 17.02 2.33
N LEU A 23 2.17 18.28 2.19
CA LEU A 23 3.07 18.74 1.13
C LEU A 23 4.38 19.25 1.72
N PRO A 24 5.52 19.04 1.03
CA PRO A 24 6.81 19.60 1.41
C PRO A 24 6.88 21.11 1.15
N ASP A 25 7.91 21.75 1.68
CA ASP A 25 8.27 23.10 1.31
C ASP A 25 8.87 23.08 -0.12
N GLY A 26 8.15 23.61 -1.10
CA GLY A 26 8.57 23.62 -2.51
C GLY A 26 7.74 22.66 -3.38
N GLU A 27 8.26 22.34 -4.57
CA GLU A 27 7.61 21.40 -5.49
C GLU A 27 7.88 19.96 -5.03
N PRO A 28 6.83 19.13 -4.88
CA PRO A 28 7.00 17.72 -4.54
C PRO A 28 7.71 16.95 -5.66
N ARG A 29 8.50 15.95 -5.31
CA ARG A 29 9.15 15.00 -6.22
C ARG A 29 8.16 14.05 -6.91
N GLY A 30 6.95 13.97 -6.40
CA GLY A 30 5.84 13.10 -6.77
C GLY A 30 4.93 12.91 -5.56
N VAL A 31 4.01 11.98 -5.65
CA VAL A 31 3.06 11.64 -4.58
C VAL A 31 3.33 10.23 -4.08
N VAL A 32 3.47 10.09 -2.76
CA VAL A 32 3.47 8.78 -2.10
C VAL A 32 2.13 8.59 -1.39
N VAL A 33 1.38 7.59 -1.83
CA VAL A 33 0.14 7.16 -1.19
C VAL A 33 0.48 6.16 -0.11
N VAL A 34 0.33 6.56 1.16
CA VAL A 34 0.60 5.70 2.32
C VAL A 34 -0.65 4.93 2.68
N ILE A 35 -0.59 3.60 2.70
CA ILE A 35 -1.71 2.70 2.99
C ILE A 35 -1.36 1.86 4.22
N HIS A 36 -2.10 2.06 5.30
CA HIS A 36 -1.83 1.40 6.57
C HIS A 36 -2.20 -0.09 6.58
N GLY A 37 -1.54 -0.84 7.47
CA GLY A 37 -1.80 -2.25 7.73
C GLY A 37 -2.87 -2.50 8.79
N GLY A 38 -2.80 -3.70 9.40
CA GLY A 38 -3.70 -4.13 10.48
C GLY A 38 -4.68 -5.21 10.04
N PHE A 39 -4.29 -6.10 9.14
CA PHE A 39 -5.13 -7.21 8.64
C PHE A 39 -6.53 -6.78 8.18
N TRP A 40 -6.63 -5.59 7.59
CA TRP A 40 -7.90 -4.98 7.11
C TRP A 40 -8.97 -4.83 8.20
N LYS A 41 -8.61 -4.92 9.50
CA LYS A 41 -9.53 -4.89 10.64
C LYS A 41 -9.78 -3.47 11.14
N ALA A 42 -11.00 -3.18 11.59
CA ALA A 42 -11.41 -1.87 12.13
C ALA A 42 -10.65 -1.42 13.39
N ALA A 43 -9.87 -2.31 14.01
CA ALA A 43 -9.03 -1.99 15.16
C ALA A 43 -7.82 -1.09 14.83
N TYR A 44 -7.49 -0.93 13.55
CA TYR A 44 -6.34 -0.16 13.06
C TYR A 44 -6.81 0.90 12.08
N ASP A 45 -6.11 2.00 11.98
CA ASP A 45 -6.45 3.13 11.13
C ASP A 45 -5.21 3.85 10.57
N LEU A 46 -5.43 4.91 9.80
CA LEU A 46 -4.39 5.71 9.16
C LEU A 46 -3.37 6.33 10.13
N THR A 47 -3.61 6.32 11.46
CA THR A 47 -2.65 6.84 12.45
C THR A 47 -1.32 6.09 12.39
N LEU A 48 -1.32 4.83 11.96
CA LEU A 48 -0.10 4.04 11.71
C LEU A 48 0.77 4.63 10.59
N GLY A 49 0.15 5.27 9.58
CA GLY A 49 0.85 5.89 8.45
C GLY A 49 1.36 7.31 8.71
N ARG A 50 0.88 8.00 9.75
CA ARG A 50 1.25 9.41 10.01
C ARG A 50 2.74 9.65 10.20
N PRO A 51 3.49 8.80 10.96
CA PRO A 51 4.93 8.98 11.08
C PRO A 51 5.65 8.86 9.73
N LEU A 52 5.23 7.88 8.89
CA LEU A 52 5.79 7.66 7.56
C LEU A 52 5.51 8.87 6.66
N ALA A 53 4.25 9.36 6.64
CA ALA A 53 3.86 10.54 5.88
C ALA A 53 4.68 11.77 6.27
N THR A 54 4.93 11.98 7.57
CA THR A 54 5.77 13.08 8.07
C THR A 54 7.20 12.97 7.54
N SER A 55 7.78 11.77 7.57
CA SER A 55 9.14 11.52 7.07
C SER A 55 9.24 11.69 5.56
N LEU A 56 8.23 11.23 4.80
CA LEU A 56 8.15 11.41 3.35
C LEU A 56 8.13 12.90 2.97
N VAL A 57 7.35 13.70 3.67
CA VAL A 57 7.31 15.17 3.46
C VAL A 57 8.68 15.78 3.72
N ALA A 58 9.38 15.38 4.79
CA ALA A 58 10.74 15.84 5.08
C ALA A 58 11.75 15.41 3.99
N ALA A 59 11.48 14.30 3.29
CA ALA A 59 12.26 13.82 2.15
C ALA A 59 11.85 14.45 0.80
N GLY A 60 10.91 15.41 0.79
CA GLY A 60 10.49 16.15 -0.39
C GLY A 60 9.35 15.53 -1.22
N TRP A 61 8.62 14.58 -0.66
CA TRP A 61 7.45 13.97 -1.29
C TRP A 61 6.14 14.62 -0.84
N ALA A 62 5.15 14.70 -1.71
CA ALA A 62 3.77 14.84 -1.25
C ALA A 62 3.32 13.51 -0.66
N ALA A 63 2.80 13.51 0.56
CA ALA A 63 2.29 12.33 1.23
C ALA A 63 0.76 12.36 1.29
N TRP A 64 0.12 11.32 0.73
CA TRP A 64 -1.31 11.07 0.81
C TRP A 64 -1.56 9.88 1.73
N ASN A 65 -1.77 10.11 3.03
CA ASN A 65 -2.03 9.09 4.03
C ASN A 65 -3.51 8.72 3.99
N LEU A 66 -3.81 7.55 3.45
CA LEU A 66 -5.16 7.13 3.06
C LEU A 66 -5.83 6.32 4.17
N GLU A 67 -7.06 6.70 4.52
CA GLU A 67 -7.99 5.89 5.31
C GLU A 67 -8.97 5.18 4.38
N TYR A 68 -9.49 4.03 4.79
CA TYR A 68 -10.43 3.22 4.01
C TYR A 68 -11.34 2.42 4.95
N ARG A 69 -12.52 1.98 4.47
CA ARG A 69 -13.40 1.09 5.25
C ARG A 69 -12.76 -0.27 5.47
N ARG A 70 -12.82 -0.75 6.69
CA ARG A 70 -12.21 -2.00 7.14
C ARG A 70 -13.28 -3.01 7.55
N VAL A 71 -12.90 -4.29 7.60
CA VAL A 71 -13.73 -5.38 8.13
C VAL A 71 -14.14 -5.04 9.57
N GLY A 72 -15.44 -5.09 9.82
CA GLY A 72 -16.05 -4.67 11.10
C GLY A 72 -16.55 -3.23 11.10
N GLU A 73 -16.28 -2.45 10.04
CA GLU A 73 -16.72 -1.05 9.89
C GLU A 73 -17.19 -0.77 8.44
N GLY A 74 -17.94 -1.69 7.88
CA GLY A 74 -18.51 -1.56 6.52
C GLY A 74 -17.52 -1.81 5.37
N GLY A 75 -16.30 -2.28 5.66
CA GLY A 75 -15.31 -2.73 4.69
C GLY A 75 -15.40 -4.23 4.42
N GLY A 76 -14.36 -4.76 3.78
CA GLY A 76 -14.31 -6.06 3.14
C GLY A 76 -14.46 -5.89 1.63
N SER A 77 -14.39 -7.00 0.88
CA SER A 77 -14.61 -6.98 -0.57
C SER A 77 -16.09 -6.72 -0.89
N PRO A 78 -16.41 -5.85 -1.87
CA PRO A 78 -15.48 -5.02 -2.66
C PRO A 78 -15.12 -3.68 -1.98
N HIS A 79 -15.78 -3.29 -0.90
CA HIS A 79 -15.80 -1.93 -0.35
C HIS A 79 -14.44 -1.38 0.07
N THR A 80 -13.56 -2.21 0.65
CA THR A 80 -12.18 -1.81 1.00
C THR A 80 -11.39 -1.44 -0.26
N PHE A 81 -11.53 -2.21 -1.30
CA PHE A 81 -10.85 -2.00 -2.59
C PHE A 81 -11.42 -0.78 -3.34
N ASP A 82 -12.73 -0.63 -3.35
CA ASP A 82 -13.40 0.55 -3.93
C ASP A 82 -12.91 1.85 -3.24
N ASP A 83 -12.76 1.81 -1.91
CA ASP A 83 -12.30 2.96 -1.14
C ASP A 83 -10.85 3.31 -1.45
N VAL A 84 -9.96 2.31 -1.53
CA VAL A 84 -8.55 2.55 -1.91
C VAL A 84 -8.47 3.11 -3.32
N ALA A 85 -9.23 2.55 -4.27
CA ALA A 85 -9.28 3.06 -5.64
C ALA A 85 -9.76 4.51 -5.68
N ALA A 86 -10.92 4.81 -5.07
CA ALA A 86 -11.49 6.15 -5.04
C ALA A 86 -10.58 7.15 -4.29
N GLY A 87 -9.92 6.68 -3.23
CA GLY A 87 -8.99 7.50 -2.46
C GLY A 87 -7.74 7.89 -3.25
N ILE A 88 -7.19 7.01 -4.08
CA ILE A 88 -6.08 7.33 -4.99
C ILE A 88 -6.57 8.26 -6.11
N ASP A 89 -7.72 7.95 -6.71
CA ASP A 89 -8.28 8.73 -7.82
C ASP A 89 -8.70 10.14 -7.39
N ARG A 90 -8.97 10.37 -6.08
CA ARG A 90 -9.23 11.71 -5.52
C ARG A 90 -8.08 12.70 -5.76
N LEU A 91 -6.86 12.21 -5.94
CA LEU A 91 -5.69 13.06 -6.24
C LEU A 91 -5.84 13.81 -7.56
N ALA A 92 -6.61 13.29 -8.52
CA ALA A 92 -6.89 13.98 -9.79
C ALA A 92 -7.58 15.35 -9.62
N ASP A 93 -8.33 15.52 -8.52
CA ASP A 93 -9.04 16.77 -8.22
C ASP A 93 -8.23 17.74 -7.34
N VAL A 94 -6.94 17.46 -7.09
CA VAL A 94 -6.07 18.29 -6.25
C VAL A 94 -5.16 19.14 -7.13
N ASP A 95 -5.45 20.44 -7.17
CA ASP A 95 -4.66 21.37 -7.95
C ASP A 95 -3.18 21.44 -7.48
N GLY A 96 -2.25 21.43 -8.42
CA GLY A 96 -0.83 21.65 -8.17
C GLY A 96 -0.06 20.41 -7.70
N LEU A 97 -0.64 19.21 -7.81
CA LEU A 97 0.10 17.95 -7.69
C LEU A 97 0.62 17.53 -9.07
N ASP A 98 1.88 17.11 -9.10
CA ASP A 98 2.43 16.36 -10.23
C ASP A 98 2.08 14.88 -10.05
N LEU A 99 1.22 14.38 -10.91
CA LEU A 99 0.76 12.98 -10.91
C LEU A 99 1.55 12.10 -11.90
N ALA A 100 2.66 12.60 -12.46
CA ALA A 100 3.55 11.79 -13.29
C ALA A 100 4.22 10.68 -12.48
N HIS A 101 4.41 10.90 -11.17
CA HIS A 101 4.99 9.94 -10.23
C HIS A 101 4.04 9.77 -9.03
N VAL A 102 3.24 8.69 -9.08
CA VAL A 102 2.33 8.29 -7.99
C VAL A 102 2.73 6.90 -7.52
N ILE A 103 3.40 6.85 -6.38
CA ILE A 103 3.90 5.60 -5.79
C ILE A 103 3.00 5.21 -4.62
N THR A 104 2.60 3.95 -4.56
CA THR A 104 1.93 3.41 -3.37
C THR A 104 2.94 2.79 -2.42
N LEU A 105 2.85 3.15 -1.14
CA LEU A 105 3.65 2.60 -0.05
C LEU A 105 2.72 2.00 0.98
N GLY A 106 2.83 0.71 1.26
CA GLY A 106 1.94 0.07 2.23
C GLY A 106 2.62 -0.97 3.08
N HIS A 107 2.23 -1.05 4.35
CA HIS A 107 2.72 -2.03 5.31
C HIS A 107 1.71 -3.16 5.51
N SER A 108 2.16 -4.42 5.52
CA SER A 108 1.33 -5.59 5.84
C SER A 108 0.09 -5.68 4.93
N ALA A 109 -1.12 -5.67 5.48
CA ALA A 109 -2.37 -5.55 4.72
C ALA A 109 -2.40 -4.30 3.81
N GLY A 110 -1.74 -3.21 4.19
CA GLY A 110 -1.54 -2.04 3.34
C GLY A 110 -0.61 -2.31 2.16
N GLY A 111 0.41 -3.16 2.33
CA GLY A 111 1.28 -3.63 1.25
C GLY A 111 0.52 -4.45 0.20
N HIS A 112 -0.43 -5.27 0.65
CA HIS A 112 -1.39 -5.93 -0.24
C HIS A 112 -2.20 -4.92 -1.05
N LEU A 113 -2.86 -3.96 -0.38
CA LEU A 113 -3.69 -2.94 -1.04
C LEU A 113 -2.88 -2.01 -1.96
N ALA A 114 -1.64 -1.67 -1.58
CA ALA A 114 -0.72 -0.86 -2.37
C ALA A 114 -0.35 -1.56 -3.69
N THR A 115 -0.05 -2.86 -3.62
CA THR A 115 0.31 -3.66 -4.79
C THR A 115 -0.92 -3.93 -5.67
N TRP A 116 -2.05 -4.29 -5.05
CA TRP A 116 -3.32 -4.45 -5.75
C TRP A 116 -3.72 -3.20 -6.54
N ALA A 117 -3.55 -2.01 -5.96
CA ALA A 117 -3.93 -0.75 -6.59
C ALA A 117 -3.18 -0.48 -7.90
N ALA A 118 -1.98 -1.00 -8.06
CA ALA A 118 -1.19 -0.87 -9.28
C ALA A 118 -1.73 -1.73 -10.44
N GLY A 119 -2.40 -2.85 -10.13
CA GLY A 119 -3.02 -3.74 -11.12
C GLY A 119 -4.46 -3.40 -11.49
N ARG A 120 -5.08 -2.39 -10.87
CA ARG A 120 -6.49 -2.05 -11.09
C ARG A 120 -6.73 -1.46 -12.48
N ALA A 121 -7.78 -1.89 -13.15
CA ALA A 121 -8.18 -1.34 -14.44
C ALA A 121 -8.92 0.01 -14.28
N GLY A 122 -8.79 0.88 -15.27
CA GLY A 122 -9.60 2.12 -15.38
C GLY A 122 -9.27 3.19 -14.34
N ALA A 123 -8.07 3.19 -13.78
CA ALA A 123 -7.60 4.18 -12.81
C ALA A 123 -7.61 5.60 -13.41
N ALA A 124 -8.24 6.56 -12.72
CA ALA A 124 -8.12 7.98 -13.08
C ALA A 124 -6.74 8.53 -12.72
N VAL A 125 -6.13 8.02 -11.66
CA VAL A 125 -4.74 8.28 -11.27
C VAL A 125 -3.99 6.94 -11.29
N PRO A 126 -3.21 6.65 -12.35
CA PRO A 126 -2.39 5.44 -12.41
C PRO A 126 -1.29 5.43 -11.34
N VAL A 127 -1.08 4.29 -10.71
CA VAL A 127 0.10 4.05 -9.87
C VAL A 127 1.28 3.79 -10.78
N THR A 128 2.43 4.42 -10.52
CA THR A 128 3.65 4.31 -11.34
C THR A 128 4.73 3.45 -10.70
N GLY A 129 4.57 3.08 -9.44
CA GLY A 129 5.49 2.20 -8.70
C GLY A 129 4.92 1.80 -7.35
N VAL A 130 5.42 0.72 -6.80
CA VAL A 130 4.96 0.17 -5.52
C VAL A 130 6.14 -0.08 -4.60
N VAL A 131 5.99 0.31 -3.32
CA VAL A 131 6.83 -0.18 -2.23
C VAL A 131 5.94 -0.97 -1.26
N SER A 132 6.15 -2.27 -1.20
CA SER A 132 5.43 -3.19 -0.32
C SER A 132 6.29 -3.53 0.89
N GLN A 133 5.90 -3.06 2.07
CA GLN A 133 6.57 -3.30 3.33
C GLN A 133 5.91 -4.49 4.05
N ALA A 134 6.58 -5.65 4.07
CA ALA A 134 6.05 -6.88 4.64
C ALA A 134 4.61 -7.23 4.19
N GLY A 135 4.32 -7.02 2.88
CA GLY A 135 2.97 -7.09 2.32
C GLY A 135 2.40 -8.50 2.22
N VAL A 136 1.08 -8.62 2.40
CA VAL A 136 0.33 -9.86 2.20
C VAL A 136 0.02 -10.03 0.70
N LEU A 137 1.02 -10.45 -0.10
CA LEU A 137 0.97 -10.41 -1.57
C LEU A 137 0.36 -11.64 -2.25
N ASP A 138 0.02 -12.68 -1.47
CA ASP A 138 -0.60 -13.93 -1.92
C ASP A 138 -1.71 -14.28 -0.92
N LEU A 139 -2.97 -13.96 -1.27
CA LEU A 139 -4.10 -14.15 -0.37
C LEU A 139 -4.39 -15.64 -0.12
N VAL A 140 -4.21 -16.48 -1.12
CA VAL A 140 -4.42 -17.94 -0.97
C VAL A 140 -3.40 -18.49 0.03
N ARG A 141 -2.11 -18.16 -0.14
CA ARG A 141 -1.07 -18.62 0.77
C ARG A 141 -1.24 -18.06 2.18
N ALA A 142 -1.60 -16.78 2.31
CA ALA A 142 -1.86 -16.16 3.61
C ALA A 142 -3.03 -16.82 4.35
N HIS A 143 -4.07 -17.24 3.64
CA HIS A 143 -5.18 -18.01 4.20
C HIS A 143 -4.73 -19.41 4.66
N ASP A 144 -3.97 -20.13 3.82
CA ASP A 144 -3.46 -21.46 4.16
C ASP A 144 -2.56 -21.45 5.41
N LEU A 145 -1.81 -20.36 5.59
CA LEU A 145 -0.99 -20.12 6.78
C LEU A 145 -1.80 -19.65 8.00
N GLY A 146 -3.08 -19.34 7.83
CA GLY A 146 -3.96 -18.86 8.91
C GLY A 146 -3.61 -17.46 9.41
N LEU A 147 -2.96 -16.63 8.58
CA LEU A 147 -2.48 -15.32 9.00
C LEU A 147 -3.60 -14.44 9.55
N GLY A 148 -3.29 -13.69 10.59
CA GLY A 148 -4.24 -12.77 11.23
C GLY A 148 -5.51 -13.43 11.79
N GLY A 149 -5.50 -14.78 11.98
CA GLY A 149 -6.64 -15.52 12.53
C GLY A 149 -7.86 -15.51 11.62
N GLY A 150 -7.67 -15.82 10.31
CA GLY A 150 -8.74 -15.86 9.31
C GLY A 150 -9.04 -14.48 8.69
N ALA A 151 -8.08 -13.57 8.72
CA ALA A 151 -8.26 -12.20 8.23
C ALA A 151 -8.57 -12.14 6.73
N VAL A 152 -8.00 -13.04 5.92
CA VAL A 152 -8.27 -13.11 4.46
C VAL A 152 -9.72 -13.51 4.20
N GLU A 153 -10.23 -14.54 4.89
CA GLU A 153 -11.62 -14.95 4.74
C GLU A 153 -12.59 -13.84 5.22
N ALA A 154 -12.22 -13.12 6.29
CA ALA A 154 -13.02 -11.99 6.76
C ALA A 154 -13.01 -10.82 5.74
N LEU A 155 -11.91 -10.58 5.03
CA LEU A 155 -11.80 -9.57 3.97
C LEU A 155 -12.66 -9.93 2.77
N LEU A 156 -12.61 -11.16 2.31
CA LEU A 156 -13.30 -11.62 1.09
C LEU A 156 -14.76 -12.03 1.36
N GLY A 157 -15.09 -12.40 2.61
CA GLY A 157 -16.39 -12.97 2.99
C GLY A 157 -16.50 -14.49 2.75
N HIS A 158 -15.43 -15.11 2.24
CA HIS A 158 -15.30 -16.54 1.94
C HIS A 158 -13.82 -16.93 1.82
N PRO A 159 -13.48 -18.25 1.86
CA PRO A 159 -12.12 -18.69 1.59
C PRO A 159 -11.64 -18.26 0.19
N PRO A 160 -10.37 -17.79 0.06
CA PRO A 160 -9.84 -17.29 -1.22
C PRO A 160 -9.71 -18.39 -2.27
N GLY A 161 -9.81 -17.98 -3.54
CA GLY A 161 -9.66 -18.89 -4.66
C GLY A 161 -9.47 -18.16 -6.01
N PRO A 162 -9.52 -18.90 -7.13
CA PRO A 162 -9.33 -18.31 -8.46
C PRO A 162 -10.37 -17.22 -8.83
N ALA A 163 -11.54 -17.21 -8.20
CA ALA A 163 -12.55 -16.18 -8.41
C ALA A 163 -12.15 -14.82 -7.84
N ASP A 164 -11.18 -14.80 -6.93
CA ASP A 164 -10.68 -13.60 -6.25
C ASP A 164 -9.47 -12.97 -6.93
N ALA A 165 -9.11 -13.42 -8.14
CA ALA A 165 -7.96 -12.91 -8.88
C ALA A 165 -7.96 -11.37 -9.00
N ALA A 166 -9.13 -10.73 -9.04
CA ALA A 166 -9.24 -9.28 -9.06
C ALA A 166 -8.79 -8.58 -7.77
N TYR A 167 -8.64 -9.33 -6.67
CA TYR A 167 -8.26 -8.82 -5.34
C TYR A 167 -6.91 -9.32 -4.86
N ASP A 168 -6.31 -10.28 -5.54
CA ASP A 168 -5.09 -10.95 -5.12
C ASP A 168 -3.89 -10.55 -6.00
N PRO A 169 -2.91 -9.78 -5.49
CA PRO A 169 -1.74 -9.38 -6.25
C PRO A 169 -0.99 -10.55 -6.90
N PHE A 170 -0.95 -11.71 -6.24
CA PHE A 170 -0.29 -12.90 -6.80
C PHE A 170 -1.01 -13.43 -8.06
N GLN A 171 -2.30 -13.19 -8.20
CA GLN A 171 -3.10 -13.59 -9.36
C GLN A 171 -3.21 -12.50 -10.44
N GLN A 172 -2.69 -11.28 -10.17
CA GLN A 172 -2.68 -10.15 -11.12
C GLN A 172 -1.37 -10.01 -11.90
N LEU A 173 -0.46 -10.98 -11.78
CA LEU A 173 0.88 -10.94 -12.40
C LEU A 173 0.85 -11.04 -13.93
N PRO A 174 1.82 -10.39 -14.63
CA PRO A 174 2.72 -9.36 -14.10
C PRO A 174 2.03 -8.00 -14.00
N LEU A 175 2.54 -7.11 -13.13
CA LEU A 175 2.17 -5.71 -13.15
C LEU A 175 3.06 -4.94 -14.16
N ASP A 176 2.50 -3.91 -14.78
CA ASP A 176 3.21 -3.04 -15.73
C ASP A 176 4.10 -1.98 -15.05
N VAL A 177 4.24 -2.04 -13.73
CA VAL A 177 5.00 -1.09 -12.92
C VAL A 177 5.97 -1.82 -11.98
N PRO A 178 7.09 -1.19 -11.62
CA PRO A 178 8.06 -1.79 -10.70
C PRO A 178 7.47 -1.95 -9.30
N VAL A 179 7.75 -3.11 -8.68
CA VAL A 179 7.38 -3.43 -7.30
C VAL A 179 8.64 -3.65 -6.47
N ARG A 180 8.80 -2.93 -5.39
CA ARG A 180 9.91 -3.06 -4.43
C ARG A 180 9.37 -3.58 -3.11
N CYS A 181 9.72 -4.81 -2.76
CA CYS A 181 9.37 -5.41 -1.48
C CYS A 181 10.49 -5.17 -0.48
N VAL A 182 10.14 -4.75 0.74
CA VAL A 182 11.05 -4.67 1.90
C VAL A 182 10.47 -5.56 2.99
N HIS A 183 11.26 -6.51 3.52
CA HIS A 183 10.69 -7.51 4.43
C HIS A 183 11.69 -7.94 5.49
N GLY A 184 11.23 -8.02 6.76
CA GLY A 184 12.02 -8.53 7.87
C GLY A 184 12.24 -10.04 7.80
N THR A 185 13.47 -10.50 8.01
CA THR A 185 13.80 -11.95 7.94
C THR A 185 13.29 -12.75 9.13
N ARG A 186 12.83 -12.09 10.20
CA ARG A 186 12.24 -12.69 11.41
C ARG A 186 10.79 -12.25 11.60
N ASP A 187 10.08 -12.05 10.51
CA ASP A 187 8.67 -11.67 10.52
C ASP A 187 7.80 -12.89 10.85
N ASP A 188 7.19 -12.87 12.05
CA ASP A 188 6.29 -13.93 12.55
C ASP A 188 4.82 -13.63 12.25
N ASP A 189 4.47 -12.40 11.82
CA ASP A 189 3.10 -12.00 11.45
C ASP A 189 2.78 -12.31 9.98
N VAL A 190 3.71 -11.93 9.08
CA VAL A 190 3.67 -12.24 7.65
C VAL A 190 5.03 -12.83 7.25
N PRO A 191 5.16 -14.13 7.10
CA PRO A 191 6.44 -14.76 6.75
C PRO A 191 7.03 -14.19 5.46
N ILE A 192 8.35 -13.93 5.45
CA ILE A 192 9.09 -13.35 4.31
C ILE A 192 8.89 -14.17 3.01
N GLU A 193 8.58 -15.46 3.13
CA GLU A 193 8.30 -16.33 1.98
C GLU A 193 7.18 -15.77 1.08
N ILE A 194 6.25 -14.98 1.62
CA ILE A 194 5.18 -14.33 0.83
C ILE A 194 5.79 -13.36 -0.19
N SER A 195 6.74 -12.52 0.23
CA SER A 195 7.43 -11.60 -0.67
C SER A 195 8.40 -12.34 -1.60
N GLU A 196 9.11 -13.37 -1.12
CA GLU A 196 10.01 -14.19 -1.95
C GLU A 196 9.25 -14.86 -3.09
N ARG A 197 8.13 -15.48 -2.80
CA ARG A 197 7.26 -16.13 -3.80
C ARG A 197 6.70 -15.12 -4.81
N TYR A 198 6.24 -13.97 -4.32
CA TYR A 198 5.72 -12.92 -5.20
C TYR A 198 6.79 -12.41 -6.18
N VAL A 199 7.97 -12.05 -5.68
CA VAL A 199 9.07 -11.54 -6.52
C VAL A 199 9.53 -12.59 -7.53
N ALA A 200 9.64 -13.87 -7.12
CA ALA A 200 9.97 -14.96 -8.04
C ALA A 200 8.92 -15.10 -9.16
N ALA A 201 7.64 -15.10 -8.80
CA ALA A 201 6.55 -15.24 -9.77
C ALA A 201 6.46 -14.04 -10.74
N VAL A 202 6.70 -12.81 -10.26
CA VAL A 202 6.79 -11.61 -11.11
C VAL A 202 7.94 -11.74 -12.11
N SER A 203 9.13 -12.19 -11.65
CA SER A 203 10.29 -12.42 -12.50
C SER A 203 10.02 -13.47 -13.58
N ASP A 204 9.40 -14.58 -13.21
CA ASP A 204 9.03 -15.66 -14.14
C ASP A 204 8.01 -15.18 -15.19
N ALA A 205 7.14 -14.23 -14.83
CA ALA A 205 6.18 -13.61 -15.73
C ALA A 205 6.79 -12.45 -16.57
N GLY A 206 8.07 -12.11 -16.38
CA GLY A 206 8.77 -11.05 -17.11
C GLY A 206 8.49 -9.63 -16.59
N GLY A 207 7.95 -9.48 -15.39
CA GLY A 207 7.74 -8.19 -14.72
C GLY A 207 8.97 -7.71 -13.94
N ASP A 208 8.87 -6.53 -13.34
CA ASP A 208 9.94 -5.89 -12.54
C ASP A 208 9.56 -5.91 -11.05
N ALA A 209 10.12 -6.85 -10.30
CA ALA A 209 10.03 -6.85 -8.85
C ALA A 209 11.36 -7.21 -8.20
N ALA A 210 11.62 -6.63 -7.03
CA ALA A 210 12.81 -6.92 -6.23
C ALA A 210 12.47 -6.98 -4.74
N LEU A 211 13.21 -7.83 -4.00
CA LEU A 211 13.10 -7.96 -2.55
C LEU A 211 14.37 -7.46 -1.87
N THR A 212 14.21 -6.53 -0.92
CA THR A 212 15.19 -6.15 0.08
C THR A 212 14.85 -6.86 1.38
N ALA A 213 15.59 -7.93 1.69
CA ALA A 213 15.46 -8.65 2.95
C ALA A 213 16.29 -7.96 4.03
N VAL A 214 15.69 -7.61 5.16
CA VAL A 214 16.34 -6.89 6.26
C VAL A 214 16.29 -7.70 7.56
N ASP A 215 17.28 -7.51 8.43
CA ASP A 215 17.29 -8.20 9.71
C ASP A 215 16.31 -7.53 10.69
N GLY A 216 15.20 -8.19 11.00
CA GLY A 216 14.18 -7.67 11.90
C GLY A 216 12.84 -8.40 11.79
N ASP A 217 11.89 -7.92 12.59
CA ASP A 217 10.52 -8.43 12.67
C ASP A 217 9.58 -7.71 11.67
N HIS A 218 8.27 -7.92 11.84
CA HIS A 218 7.23 -7.32 11.01
C HIS A 218 7.22 -5.78 11.00
N PHE A 219 7.74 -5.14 12.04
CA PHE A 219 7.66 -3.69 12.24
C PHE A 219 8.95 -2.95 11.89
N VAL A 220 10.07 -3.67 11.70
CA VAL A 220 11.36 -3.04 11.33
C VAL A 220 11.26 -2.20 10.05
N VAL A 221 10.37 -2.61 9.13
CA VAL A 221 10.18 -1.95 7.83
C VAL A 221 9.44 -0.59 7.91
N ILE A 222 8.80 -0.30 9.05
CA ILE A 222 8.14 0.98 9.34
C ILE A 222 8.78 1.73 10.51
N ASP A 223 9.86 1.21 11.08
CA ASP A 223 10.61 1.91 12.12
C ASP A 223 11.50 3.01 11.51
N LEU A 224 11.10 4.26 11.71
CA LEU A 224 11.81 5.44 11.20
C LEU A 224 13.24 5.58 11.78
N GLY A 225 13.53 4.94 12.90
CA GLY A 225 14.86 4.91 13.52
C GLY A 225 15.79 3.85 12.93
N SER A 226 15.28 2.98 12.07
CA SER A 226 16.06 1.89 11.47
C SER A 226 16.73 2.32 10.14
N ASP A 227 17.83 1.64 9.80
CA ASP A 227 18.46 1.80 8.48
C ASP A 227 17.51 1.35 7.34
N THR A 228 16.56 0.44 7.64
CA THR A 228 15.55 -0.06 6.71
C THR A 228 14.66 1.05 6.17
N TRP A 229 14.34 2.07 7.00
CA TRP A 229 13.58 3.22 6.52
C TRP A 229 14.38 4.05 5.52
N GLN A 230 15.70 4.22 5.73
CA GLN A 230 16.56 4.90 4.76
C GLN A 230 16.65 4.13 3.44
N GLU A 231 16.71 2.80 3.49
CA GLU A 231 16.62 1.96 2.29
C GLU A 231 15.28 2.15 1.57
N THR A 232 14.17 2.20 2.32
CA THR A 232 12.84 2.48 1.76
C THR A 232 12.80 3.82 1.02
N LEU A 233 13.37 4.89 1.59
CA LEU A 233 13.47 6.19 0.93
C LEU A 233 14.31 6.10 -0.36
N GLY A 234 15.42 5.36 -0.34
CA GLY A 234 16.25 5.10 -1.52
C GLY A 234 15.53 4.33 -2.62
N LEU A 235 14.66 3.38 -2.26
CA LEU A 235 13.81 2.65 -3.22
C LEU A 235 12.79 3.59 -3.90
N LEU A 236 12.17 4.50 -3.13
CA LEU A 236 11.27 5.51 -3.69
C LEU A 236 11.98 6.41 -4.71
N ASP A 237 13.24 6.78 -4.43
CA ASP A 237 14.08 7.58 -5.33
C ASP A 237 14.36 6.86 -6.66
N GLY A 238 14.46 5.55 -6.63
CA GLY A 238 14.66 4.70 -7.81
C GLY A 238 13.40 4.44 -8.66
N LEU A 239 12.23 4.95 -8.23
CA LEU A 239 10.94 4.78 -8.91
C LEU A 239 10.47 6.04 -9.66
N VAL A 240 11.29 7.09 -9.73
CA VAL A 240 11.04 8.37 -10.43
C VAL A 240 12.05 8.67 -11.50
#